data_d318deea8f1e889c7ca931357dfa07f7
#
_entry.id   d318deea8f1e889c7ca931357dfa07f7
#
_cell.length_a   1.000
_cell.length_b   1.000
_cell.length_c   1.000
_cell.angle_alpha   90.00
_cell.angle_beta   90.00
_cell.angle_gamma   90.00
#
_symmetry.space_group_name_H-M   'P 1'
#
loop_
_entity.id
_entity.type
_entity.pdbx_description
1 polymer ?
#
loop_
_entity_poly.entity_id
_entity_poly.type
_entity_poly.pdbx_seq_one_letter_code
_entity_poly.pdbx_strand_id
1 'polypeptide(L)'
;LHQPYFCEENVWQLLRSPELPDPRAAVFVTNAARTVAMWGQRAAARDPIVWDYHVVLLLPRHGLIVDLDDRERPAWPVEAWLAHAFRRDVDEAFAPRFRVVDGPEFVATFSSDRSHMRDARGKLLQPLPPWPAPFDPARGMNLMRFVDLADPIAGVVVDAAGLVRIATE
;
A
#
# COMPACT_ATOMS: atom_id res chain seq x y z
N LEU A 1 4.93 11.33 9.69
CA LEU A 1 3.57 11.21 9.13
C LEU A 1 3.18 9.72 9.08
N HIS A 2 2.50 9.22 10.10
CA HIS A 2 1.95 7.87 10.11
C HIS A 2 0.60 7.88 10.83
N GLN A 3 -0.45 7.46 10.13
CA GLN A 3 -1.76 7.20 10.70
C GLN A 3 -2.07 5.71 10.53
N PRO A 4 -2.21 4.95 11.62
CA PRO A 4 -2.55 3.53 11.55
C PRO A 4 -3.85 3.30 10.74
N TYR A 5 -3.88 2.23 9.94
CA TYR A 5 -5.02 1.82 9.11
C TYR A 5 -5.37 2.75 7.93
N PHE A 6 -4.52 3.74 7.62
CA PHE A 6 -4.66 4.64 6.47
C PHE A 6 -3.41 4.57 5.59
N CYS A 7 -2.95 3.35 5.28
CA CYS A 7 -1.70 3.12 4.57
C CYS A 7 -1.66 3.81 3.19
N GLU A 8 -2.77 3.85 2.47
CA GLU A 8 -2.91 4.53 1.18
C GLU A 8 -2.75 6.05 1.29
N GLU A 9 -3.32 6.65 2.35
CA GLU A 9 -3.16 8.09 2.59
C GLU A 9 -1.77 8.43 3.13
N ASN A 10 -1.18 7.58 3.97
CA ASN A 10 0.20 7.72 4.41
C ASN A 10 1.15 7.77 3.20
N VAL A 11 0.99 6.84 2.25
CA VAL A 11 1.79 6.81 1.02
C VAL A 11 1.48 8.02 0.13
N TRP A 12 0.22 8.43 0.00
CA TRP A 12 -0.16 9.63 -0.75
C TRP A 12 0.54 10.88 -0.20
N GLN A 13 0.67 11.02 1.13
CA GLN A 13 1.41 12.11 1.75
C GLN A 13 2.92 12.00 1.49
N LEU A 14 3.51 10.80 1.59
CA LEU A 14 4.93 10.58 1.28
C LEU A 14 5.25 10.92 -0.17
N LEU A 15 4.38 10.56 -1.11
CA LEU A 15 4.56 10.88 -2.53
C LEU A 15 4.57 12.38 -2.84
N ARG A 16 3.98 13.19 -1.98
CA ARG A 16 3.94 14.66 -2.07
C ARG A 16 5.05 15.36 -1.28
N SER A 17 5.80 14.61 -0.48
CA SER A 17 6.86 15.19 0.35
C SER A 17 8.04 15.64 -0.53
N PRO A 18 8.51 16.91 -0.42
CA PRO A 18 9.70 17.36 -1.12
C PRO A 18 11.01 16.77 -0.58
N GLU A 19 10.96 16.10 0.58
CA GLU A 19 12.13 15.54 1.26
C GLU A 19 12.55 14.18 0.69
N LEU A 20 11.66 13.51 -0.05
CA LEU A 20 11.94 12.19 -0.62
C LEU A 20 12.43 12.31 -2.06
N PRO A 21 13.40 11.46 -2.47
CA PRO A 21 13.93 11.47 -3.82
C PRO A 21 12.94 10.89 -4.84
N ASP A 22 13.06 11.34 -6.08
CA ASP A 22 12.36 10.76 -7.24
C ASP A 22 13.26 9.76 -8.01
N PRO A 23 12.67 8.78 -8.73
CA PRO A 23 11.24 8.51 -8.83
C PRO A 23 10.66 7.82 -7.59
N ARG A 24 9.34 7.93 -7.44
CA ARG A 24 8.55 7.33 -6.35
C ARG A 24 7.33 6.62 -6.92
N ALA A 25 6.90 5.53 -6.28
CA ALA A 25 5.70 4.82 -6.68
C ALA A 25 4.90 4.34 -5.45
N ALA A 26 3.58 4.28 -5.58
CA ALA A 26 2.73 3.57 -4.65
C ALA A 26 2.68 2.08 -5.02
N VAL A 27 2.78 1.20 -4.03
CA VAL A 27 2.66 -0.25 -4.22
C VAL A 27 1.51 -0.77 -3.40
N PHE A 28 0.46 -1.20 -4.06
CA PHE A 28 -0.66 -1.92 -3.44
C PHE A 28 -0.30 -3.40 -3.34
N VAL A 29 -0.28 -3.90 -2.13
CA VAL A 29 -0.06 -5.30 -1.77
C VAL A 29 -1.42 -5.93 -1.54
N THR A 30 -1.83 -6.84 -2.39
CA THR A 30 -3.12 -7.54 -2.30
C THR A 30 -3.07 -8.84 -3.09
N ASN A 31 -4.17 -9.53 -3.26
CA ASN A 31 -4.35 -10.64 -4.21
C ASN A 31 -5.81 -10.71 -4.66
N ALA A 32 -6.14 -11.63 -5.55
CA ALA A 32 -7.50 -11.75 -6.07
C ALA A 32 -8.54 -12.07 -4.98
N ALA A 33 -8.13 -12.78 -3.92
CA ALA A 33 -8.99 -13.14 -2.80
C ALA A 33 -9.06 -12.05 -1.71
N ARG A 34 -8.19 -11.01 -1.77
CA ARG A 34 -8.02 -9.98 -0.73
C ARG A 34 -7.68 -10.59 0.63
N THR A 35 -6.71 -11.48 0.65
CA THR A 35 -6.32 -12.26 1.85
C THR A 35 -4.80 -12.40 1.91
N VAL A 36 -4.05 -11.31 1.87
CA VAL A 36 -2.59 -11.36 1.91
C VAL A 36 -2.09 -11.52 3.34
N ALA A 37 -1.33 -12.59 3.60
CA ALA A 37 -0.66 -12.79 4.88
C ALA A 37 0.65 -11.99 4.93
N MET A 38 0.77 -11.11 5.92
CA MET A 38 1.97 -10.30 6.15
C MET A 38 2.49 -10.45 7.58
N TRP A 39 3.82 -10.51 7.71
CA TRP A 39 4.56 -10.57 8.97
C TRP A 39 5.16 -9.20 9.31
N GLY A 40 5.52 -9.01 10.57
CA GLY A 40 6.20 -7.80 11.01
C GLY A 40 5.32 -6.55 11.08
N GLN A 41 4.00 -6.65 10.94
CA GLN A 41 3.11 -5.50 10.90
C GLN A 41 2.70 -5.01 12.29
N ARG A 42 2.67 -3.67 12.51
CA ARG A 42 2.32 -3.03 13.80
C ARG A 42 0.89 -3.35 14.24
N ALA A 43 -0.04 -3.48 13.29
CA ALA A 43 -1.44 -3.82 13.58
C ALA A 43 -1.64 -5.27 14.04
N ALA A 44 -0.64 -6.14 13.84
CA ALA A 44 -0.73 -7.55 14.20
C ALA A 44 -0.46 -7.75 15.70
N ALA A 45 -1.42 -8.30 16.43
CA ALA A 45 -1.19 -8.82 17.79
C ALA A 45 -0.30 -10.08 17.77
N ARG A 46 -0.38 -10.85 16.69
CA ARG A 46 0.45 -12.04 16.36
C ARG A 46 0.61 -12.12 14.87
N ASP A 47 1.79 -12.55 14.42
CA ASP A 47 2.04 -12.81 12.99
C ASP A 47 1.48 -14.16 12.53
N PRO A 48 0.99 -14.24 11.29
CA PRO A 48 0.77 -13.11 10.39
C PRO A 48 -0.54 -12.37 10.68
N ILE A 49 -0.64 -11.12 10.19
CA ILE A 49 -1.92 -10.48 9.94
C ILE A 49 -2.36 -10.79 8.50
N VAL A 50 -3.66 -10.92 8.29
CA VAL A 50 -4.21 -11.05 6.93
C VAL A 50 -4.86 -9.72 6.55
N TRP A 51 -4.29 -9.07 5.53
CA TRP A 51 -4.80 -7.83 4.98
C TRP A 51 -5.69 -8.10 3.75
N ASP A 52 -6.74 -7.34 3.58
CA ASP A 52 -7.45 -7.24 2.30
C ASP A 52 -6.60 -6.47 1.27
N TYR A 53 -5.90 -5.45 1.70
CA TYR A 53 -4.82 -4.76 1.00
C TYR A 53 -3.91 -4.04 2.00
N HIS A 54 -2.69 -3.74 1.57
CA HIS A 54 -1.76 -2.84 2.25
C HIS A 54 -1.07 -1.96 1.21
N VAL A 55 -0.65 -0.76 1.58
CA VAL A 55 0.01 0.15 0.65
C VAL A 55 1.34 0.61 1.21
N VAL A 56 2.40 0.50 0.41
CA VAL A 56 3.75 0.91 0.76
C VAL A 56 4.32 1.83 -0.33
N LEU A 57 5.35 2.61 0.02
CA LEU A 57 6.07 3.44 -0.94
C LEU A 57 7.26 2.67 -1.49
N LEU A 58 7.46 2.73 -2.80
CA LEU A 58 8.67 2.27 -3.48
C LEU A 58 9.50 3.49 -3.91
N LEU A 59 10.81 3.41 -3.68
CA LEU A 59 11.84 4.32 -4.18
C LEU A 59 12.73 3.53 -5.18
N PRO A 60 12.37 3.45 -6.47
CA PRO A 60 12.98 2.52 -7.42
C PRO A 60 14.50 2.66 -7.52
N ARG A 61 15.01 3.85 -7.82
CA ARG A 61 16.47 4.09 -7.95
C ARG A 61 17.28 3.79 -6.70
N HIS A 62 16.63 3.70 -5.55
CA HIS A 62 17.27 3.36 -4.28
C HIS A 62 17.08 1.90 -3.89
N GLY A 63 16.26 1.15 -4.62
CA GLY A 63 15.90 -0.22 -4.32
C GLY A 63 15.23 -0.38 -2.95
N LEU A 64 14.46 0.64 -2.49
CA LEU A 64 13.89 0.69 -1.14
C LEU A 64 12.37 0.64 -1.16
N ILE A 65 11.81 -0.13 -0.23
CA ILE A 65 10.42 -0.03 0.22
C ILE A 65 10.37 0.77 1.52
N VAL A 66 9.37 1.68 1.62
CA VAL A 66 9.01 2.33 2.87
C VAL A 66 7.64 1.82 3.30
N ASP A 67 7.62 0.99 4.34
CA ASP A 67 6.44 0.43 4.99
C ASP A 67 6.32 1.05 6.39
N LEU A 68 5.40 2.00 6.55
CA LEU A 68 5.24 2.72 7.82
C LEU A 68 4.59 1.86 8.90
N ASP A 69 3.95 0.75 8.52
CA ASP A 69 3.33 -0.20 9.45
C ASP A 69 4.27 -1.36 9.84
N ASP A 70 5.50 -1.38 9.33
CA ASP A 70 6.51 -2.33 9.78
C ASP A 70 6.97 -2.04 11.21
N ARG A 71 7.02 -3.10 12.07
CA ARG A 71 7.38 -2.99 13.51
C ARG A 71 8.84 -2.71 13.75
N GLU A 72 9.72 -3.19 12.88
CA GLU A 72 11.17 -3.12 13.10
C GLU A 72 11.74 -1.80 12.59
N ARG A 73 11.45 -1.46 11.35
CA ARG A 73 11.94 -0.25 10.71
C ARG A 73 11.08 0.14 9.49
N PRO A 74 10.92 1.44 9.22
CA PRO A 74 10.05 1.86 8.13
C PRO A 74 10.66 1.70 6.73
N ALA A 75 11.99 1.53 6.59
CA ALA A 75 12.63 1.47 5.28
C ALA A 75 13.51 0.22 5.15
N TRP A 76 13.35 -0.49 4.02
CA TRP A 76 13.98 -1.76 3.71
C TRP A 76 14.49 -1.81 2.27
N PRO A 77 15.63 -2.48 1.99
CA PRO A 77 15.88 -2.98 0.64
C PRO A 77 14.73 -3.90 0.20
N VAL A 78 14.29 -3.79 -1.06
CA VAL A 78 13.09 -4.50 -1.55
C VAL A 78 13.15 -5.99 -1.30
N GLU A 79 14.27 -6.66 -1.63
CA GLU A 79 14.42 -8.11 -1.42
C GLU A 79 14.35 -8.50 0.06
N ALA A 80 14.97 -7.69 0.94
CA ALA A 80 14.94 -7.92 2.37
C ALA A 80 13.52 -7.72 2.95
N TRP A 81 12.78 -6.70 2.48
CA TRP A 81 11.38 -6.51 2.85
C TRP A 81 10.51 -7.67 2.41
N LEU A 82 10.65 -8.15 1.17
CA LEU A 82 9.93 -9.31 0.68
C LEU A 82 10.20 -10.55 1.54
N ALA A 83 11.45 -10.79 1.93
CA ALA A 83 11.82 -11.92 2.80
C ALA A 83 11.32 -11.75 4.25
N HIS A 84 11.23 -10.50 4.74
CA HIS A 84 10.75 -10.17 6.07
C HIS A 84 9.22 -10.24 6.16
N ALA A 85 8.51 -9.63 5.20
CA ALA A 85 7.06 -9.47 5.25
C ALA A 85 6.29 -10.69 4.75
N PHE A 86 6.90 -11.59 3.96
CA PHE A 86 6.21 -12.73 3.36
C PHE A 86 6.95 -14.05 3.57
N ARG A 87 6.20 -15.17 3.54
CA ARG A 87 6.75 -16.53 3.62
C ARG A 87 6.43 -17.28 2.33
N ARG A 88 7.35 -18.17 1.93
CA ARG A 88 7.22 -18.95 0.69
C ARG A 88 6.34 -20.20 0.85
N ASP A 89 6.12 -20.63 2.07
CA ASP A 89 5.40 -21.84 2.46
C ASP A 89 3.94 -21.60 2.85
N VAL A 90 3.40 -20.41 2.49
CA VAL A 90 1.98 -20.14 2.67
C VAL A 90 1.15 -20.65 1.50
N ASP A 91 -0.13 -20.96 1.77
CA ASP A 91 -1.10 -21.26 0.73
C ASP A 91 -1.18 -20.11 -0.29
N GLU A 92 -1.33 -20.44 -1.58
CA GLU A 92 -1.39 -19.47 -2.68
C GLU A 92 -2.50 -18.42 -2.47
N ALA A 93 -3.59 -18.80 -1.79
CA ALA A 93 -4.67 -17.88 -1.42
C ALA A 93 -4.20 -16.68 -0.56
N PHE A 94 -3.06 -16.82 0.13
CA PHE A 94 -2.47 -15.78 0.98
C PHE A 94 -1.22 -15.12 0.37
N ALA A 95 -0.82 -15.56 -0.82
CA ALA A 95 0.37 -15.03 -1.49
C ALA A 95 0.14 -13.61 -2.02
N PRO A 96 1.14 -12.72 -1.94
CA PRO A 96 1.02 -11.34 -2.40
C PRO A 96 1.08 -11.21 -3.91
N ARG A 97 0.36 -10.23 -4.44
CA ARG A 97 0.55 -9.60 -5.74
C ARG A 97 0.72 -8.11 -5.51
N PHE A 98 1.34 -7.43 -6.45
CA PHE A 98 1.71 -6.03 -6.30
C PHE A 98 1.22 -5.23 -7.49
N ARG A 99 0.41 -4.19 -7.23
CA ARG A 99 0.13 -3.15 -8.22
C ARG A 99 1.08 -1.99 -7.94
N VAL A 100 1.95 -1.69 -8.88
CA VAL A 100 2.90 -0.56 -8.81
C VAL A 100 2.34 0.59 -9.64
N VAL A 101 2.11 1.73 -9.00
CA VAL A 101 1.55 2.94 -9.63
C VAL A 101 2.57 4.07 -9.49
N ASP A 102 2.91 4.71 -10.60
CA ASP A 102 3.80 5.87 -10.59
C ASP A 102 3.30 6.97 -9.65
N GLY A 103 4.21 7.60 -8.91
CA GLY A 103 3.86 8.54 -7.84
C GLY A 103 3.03 9.73 -8.33
N PRO A 104 3.46 10.49 -9.34
CA PRO A 104 2.68 11.54 -9.98
C PRO A 104 1.30 11.07 -10.44
N GLU A 105 1.20 9.88 -11.08
CA GLU A 105 -0.08 9.31 -11.51
C GLU A 105 -0.98 8.99 -10.33
N PHE A 106 -0.44 8.35 -9.27
CA PHE A 106 -1.23 8.05 -8.08
C PHE A 106 -1.74 9.32 -7.40
N VAL A 107 -0.88 10.31 -7.17
CA VAL A 107 -1.28 11.58 -6.55
C VAL A 107 -2.36 12.29 -7.36
N ALA A 108 -2.29 12.24 -8.69
CA ALA A 108 -3.24 12.89 -9.58
C ALA A 108 -4.58 12.14 -9.70
N THR A 109 -4.62 10.82 -9.48
CA THR A 109 -5.80 9.99 -9.78
C THR A 109 -6.50 9.43 -8.55
N PHE A 110 -5.80 9.26 -7.43
CA PHE A 110 -6.36 8.70 -6.21
C PHE A 110 -7.38 9.65 -5.56
N SER A 111 -8.50 9.09 -5.11
CA SER A 111 -9.55 9.82 -4.42
C SER A 111 -10.22 8.94 -3.36
N SER A 112 -10.24 9.40 -2.12
CA SER A 112 -10.85 8.71 -0.98
C SER A 112 -11.62 9.68 -0.09
N ASP A 113 -12.90 9.39 0.12
CA ASP A 113 -13.77 10.12 1.07
C ASP A 113 -13.76 9.47 2.47
N ARG A 114 -12.94 8.41 2.65
CA ARG A 114 -12.84 7.61 3.88
C ARG A 114 -14.13 6.86 4.25
N SER A 115 -15.06 6.68 3.32
CA SER A 115 -16.31 5.95 3.58
C SER A 115 -16.05 4.49 3.97
N HIS A 116 -15.00 3.85 3.44
CA HIS A 116 -14.56 2.50 3.80
C HIS A 116 -14.13 2.36 5.28
N MET A 117 -13.81 3.46 5.95
CA MET A 117 -13.43 3.51 7.37
C MET A 117 -14.62 3.75 8.31
N ARG A 118 -15.84 3.49 7.83
CA ARG A 118 -17.07 3.58 8.62
C ARG A 118 -17.81 2.26 8.62
N ASP A 119 -18.43 1.94 9.74
CA ASP A 119 -19.35 0.81 9.84
C ASP A 119 -20.70 1.11 9.17
N ALA A 120 -21.59 0.13 9.13
CA ALA A 120 -22.94 0.26 8.55
C ALA A 120 -23.82 1.34 9.24
N ARG A 121 -23.43 1.80 10.44
CA ARG A 121 -24.11 2.86 11.19
C ARG A 121 -23.41 4.22 10.99
N GLY A 122 -22.38 4.30 10.14
CA GLY A 122 -21.61 5.52 9.87
C GLY A 122 -20.58 5.87 10.95
N LYS A 123 -20.38 5.02 11.98
CA LYS A 123 -19.38 5.23 13.02
C LYS A 123 -17.98 4.95 12.47
N LEU A 124 -17.02 5.81 12.79
CA LEU A 124 -15.62 5.61 12.43
C LEU A 124 -15.05 4.34 13.09
N LEU A 125 -14.37 3.52 12.30
CA LEU A 125 -13.67 2.32 12.76
C LEU A 125 -12.33 2.67 13.41
N GLN A 126 -11.68 3.75 12.97
CA GLN A 126 -10.39 4.22 13.47
C GLN A 126 -10.37 5.76 13.55
N PRO A 127 -9.51 6.36 14.38
CA PRO A 127 -9.27 7.81 14.38
C PRO A 127 -8.83 8.31 13.00
N LEU A 128 -9.41 9.42 12.56
CA LEU A 128 -9.06 10.01 11.25
C LEU A 128 -7.64 10.60 11.27
N PRO A 129 -6.96 10.60 10.11
CA PRO A 129 -5.74 11.36 9.91
C PRO A 129 -5.94 12.87 10.20
N PRO A 130 -4.88 13.56 10.68
CA PRO A 130 -4.95 14.99 10.97
C PRO A 130 -4.93 15.88 9.71
N TRP A 131 -4.84 15.31 8.52
CA TRP A 131 -4.89 16.02 7.24
C TRP A 131 -6.23 15.83 6.54
N PRO A 132 -6.61 16.72 5.59
CA PRO A 132 -7.80 16.56 4.78
C PRO A 132 -7.77 15.27 3.97
N ALA A 133 -8.94 14.64 3.77
CA ALA A 133 -9.06 13.49 2.88
C ALA A 133 -8.62 13.86 1.45
N PRO A 134 -7.90 12.98 0.75
CA PRO A 134 -7.54 13.18 -0.65
C PRO A 134 -8.75 12.95 -1.56
N PHE A 135 -9.81 13.72 -1.36
CA PHE A 135 -11.09 13.52 -2.02
C PHE A 135 -11.33 14.52 -3.14
N ASP A 136 -11.58 14.00 -4.32
CA ASP A 136 -12.03 14.75 -5.50
C ASP A 136 -13.49 14.35 -5.83
N PRO A 137 -14.48 15.25 -5.65
CA PRO A 137 -15.87 14.95 -5.94
C PRO A 137 -16.13 14.53 -7.40
N ALA A 138 -15.31 15.01 -8.35
CA ALA A 138 -15.45 14.64 -9.76
C ALA A 138 -15.08 13.18 -10.03
N ARG A 139 -14.25 12.58 -9.17
CA ARG A 139 -13.79 11.17 -9.28
C ARG A 139 -14.56 10.24 -8.37
N GLY A 140 -15.11 10.76 -7.26
CA GLY A 140 -15.70 9.94 -6.20
C GLY A 140 -14.66 9.07 -5.48
N MET A 141 -15.13 8.16 -4.65
CA MET A 141 -14.29 7.17 -3.98
C MET A 141 -13.78 6.11 -4.97
N ASN A 142 -12.46 5.97 -5.13
CA ASN A 142 -11.89 5.02 -6.10
C ASN A 142 -10.81 4.07 -5.55
N LEU A 143 -10.56 4.07 -4.25
CA LEU A 143 -9.57 3.20 -3.60
C LEU A 143 -9.68 1.73 -4.04
N MET A 144 -10.90 1.18 -4.06
CA MET A 144 -11.10 -0.23 -4.37
C MET A 144 -10.78 -0.60 -5.82
N ARG A 145 -10.72 0.37 -6.73
CA ARG A 145 -10.23 0.16 -8.11
C ARG A 145 -8.73 -0.10 -8.15
N PHE A 146 -7.95 0.53 -7.27
CA PHE A 146 -6.50 0.25 -7.12
C PHE A 146 -6.26 -1.12 -6.47
N VAL A 147 -7.14 -1.54 -5.57
CA VAL A 147 -7.07 -2.85 -4.89
C VAL A 147 -7.47 -3.98 -5.83
N ASP A 148 -8.43 -3.77 -6.72
CA ASP A 148 -8.84 -4.77 -7.72
C ASP A 148 -7.75 -4.91 -8.80
N LEU A 149 -7.03 -6.02 -8.77
CA LEU A 149 -5.92 -6.29 -9.69
C LEU A 149 -6.36 -6.41 -11.16
N ALA A 150 -7.63 -6.65 -11.43
CA ALA A 150 -8.19 -6.72 -12.79
C ALA A 150 -8.63 -5.35 -13.32
N ASP A 151 -8.83 -4.34 -12.44
CA ASP A 151 -9.21 -2.99 -12.88
C ASP A 151 -8.01 -2.30 -13.59
N PRO A 152 -8.22 -1.75 -14.80
CA PRO A 152 -7.17 -1.08 -15.56
C PRO A 152 -6.92 0.38 -15.15
N ILE A 153 -7.23 0.76 -13.90
CA ILE A 153 -7.22 2.16 -13.45
C ILE A 153 -5.86 2.85 -13.63
N ALA A 154 -4.79 2.19 -13.19
CA ALA A 154 -3.42 2.74 -13.23
C ALA A 154 -2.37 1.68 -12.88
N GLY A 155 -1.13 1.92 -13.31
CA GLY A 155 0.03 1.13 -12.94
C GLY A 155 0.08 -0.26 -13.57
N VAL A 156 0.99 -1.09 -13.08
CA VAL A 156 1.22 -2.47 -13.53
C VAL A 156 1.08 -3.45 -12.38
N VAL A 157 0.55 -4.64 -12.67
CA VAL A 157 0.42 -5.72 -11.70
C VAL A 157 1.53 -6.75 -11.91
N VAL A 158 2.30 -7.01 -10.85
CA VAL A 158 3.46 -7.89 -10.89
C VAL A 158 3.48 -8.87 -9.70
N ASP A 159 4.31 -9.88 -9.80
CA ASP A 159 4.73 -10.74 -8.68
C ASP A 159 5.96 -10.15 -7.94
N ALA A 160 6.48 -10.88 -6.96
CA ALA A 160 7.65 -10.45 -6.19
C ALA A 160 8.89 -10.25 -7.07
N ALA A 161 9.12 -11.11 -8.06
CA ALA A 161 10.24 -10.97 -8.99
C ALA A 161 10.09 -9.72 -9.87
N GLY A 162 8.87 -9.42 -10.31
CA GLY A 162 8.54 -8.20 -11.04
C GLY A 162 8.75 -6.94 -10.21
N LEU A 163 8.39 -6.97 -8.92
CA LEU A 163 8.63 -5.85 -8.02
C LEU A 163 10.13 -5.57 -7.84
N VAL A 164 10.95 -6.63 -7.66
CA VAL A 164 12.41 -6.49 -7.59
C VAL A 164 12.98 -5.88 -8.87
N ARG A 165 12.53 -6.32 -10.05
CA ARG A 165 12.99 -5.72 -11.33
C ARG A 165 12.69 -4.22 -11.40
N ILE A 166 11.45 -3.81 -11.10
CA ILE A 166 11.06 -2.39 -11.10
C ILE A 166 11.90 -1.58 -10.10
N ALA A 167 12.26 -2.17 -8.96
CA ALA A 167 13.05 -1.51 -7.94
C ALA A 167 14.53 -1.30 -8.31
N THR A 168 15.03 -1.99 -9.34
CA THR A 168 16.43 -1.99 -9.76
C THR A 168 16.67 -1.30 -11.12
N GLU A 169 15.63 -0.87 -11.79
CA GLU A 169 15.65 -0.06 -13.02
C GLU A 169 15.70 1.44 -12.68
#